data_cbe0f1d37735d325aa35c8f92a971123
#
_entry.id   cbe0f1d37735d325aa35c8f92a971123
#
_cell.length_a   1.000
_cell.length_b   1.000
_cell.length_c   1.000
_cell.angle_alpha   90.00
_cell.angle_beta   90.00
_cell.angle_gamma   90.00
#
_symmetry.space_group_name_H-M   'P 1'
#
loop_
_entity.id
_entity.type
_entity.pdbx_description
1 polymer ?
#
loop_
_entity_poly.entity_id
_entity_poly.type
_entity_poly.pdbx_seq_one_letter_code
_entity_poly.pdbx_strand_id
1 'polypeptide(L)'
;KVEALDLKGPLFAMVINPRLNYTPGGIRTDLQGRAIALKDGKPIEGLYVVGEASGGLHGQERMTGCSMPECAVFGMIAGESAAQRKSI
;
A
#
# COMPACT_ATOMS: atom_id res chain seq x y z
N LYS A 1 14.22 5.28 -20.21
CA LYS A 1 14.41 5.26 -21.66
C LYS A 1 13.09 4.92 -22.32
N VAL A 2 12.56 5.83 -23.13
CA VAL A 2 11.31 5.61 -23.89
C VAL A 2 11.71 4.96 -25.21
N GLU A 3 11.19 3.78 -25.48
CA GLU A 3 11.37 3.11 -26.76
C GLU A 3 10.39 3.67 -27.78
N ALA A 4 10.89 3.92 -28.99
CA ALA A 4 10.03 4.36 -30.08
C ALA A 4 9.08 3.24 -30.51
N LEU A 5 7.84 3.59 -30.83
CA LEU A 5 6.86 2.64 -31.36
C LEU A 5 7.29 2.15 -32.74
N ASP A 6 7.28 0.83 -32.96
CA ASP A 6 7.50 0.26 -34.28
C ASP A 6 6.25 0.43 -35.14
N LEU A 7 6.34 1.31 -36.11
CA LEU A 7 5.24 1.61 -37.03
C LEU A 7 5.18 0.69 -38.26
N LYS A 8 6.10 -0.27 -38.38
CA LYS A 8 6.16 -1.18 -39.54
C LYS A 8 5.33 -2.44 -39.38
N GLY A 9 5.00 -2.81 -38.13
CA GLY A 9 4.17 -3.96 -37.84
C GLY A 9 2.67 -3.66 -37.82
N PRO A 10 1.82 -4.67 -37.60
CA PRO A 10 0.39 -4.44 -37.39
C PRO A 10 0.18 -3.60 -36.12
N LEU A 11 -0.67 -2.58 -36.22
CA LEU A 11 -1.01 -1.68 -35.13
C LEU A 11 -2.44 -1.93 -34.67
N PHE A 12 -2.63 -1.85 -33.36
CA PHE A 12 -3.95 -1.98 -32.75
C PHE A 12 -4.25 -0.70 -31.96
N ALA A 13 -5.49 -0.25 -32.01
CA ALA A 13 -5.95 0.90 -31.27
C ALA A 13 -7.16 0.51 -30.42
N MET A 14 -7.20 1.01 -29.18
CA MET A 14 -8.35 0.84 -28.31
C MET A 14 -8.64 2.16 -27.58
N VAL A 15 -9.91 2.39 -27.30
CA VAL A 15 -10.32 3.51 -26.44
C VAL A 15 -10.10 3.12 -24.98
N ILE A 16 -9.36 3.96 -24.27
CA ILE A 16 -9.11 3.77 -22.83
C ILE A 16 -9.65 4.95 -22.04
N ASN A 17 -10.13 4.67 -20.86
CA ASN A 17 -10.55 5.67 -19.89
C ASN A 17 -9.71 5.55 -18.62
N PRO A 18 -9.28 6.68 -18.02
CA PRO A 18 -8.60 6.62 -16.74
C PRO A 18 -9.54 6.10 -15.65
N ARG A 19 -9.00 5.29 -14.74
CA ARG A 19 -9.72 4.77 -13.59
C ARG A 19 -8.87 4.92 -12.34
N LEU A 20 -9.52 5.14 -11.21
CA LEU A 20 -8.87 5.05 -9.93
C LEU A 20 -8.55 3.58 -9.65
N ASN A 21 -7.30 3.28 -9.40
CA ASN A 21 -6.82 1.93 -9.13
C ASN A 21 -6.27 1.80 -7.72
N TYR A 22 -5.47 2.76 -7.29
CA TYR A 22 -4.80 2.74 -6.01
C TYR A 22 -4.56 4.16 -5.52
N THR A 23 -4.76 4.40 -4.23
CA THR A 23 -4.51 5.71 -3.63
C THR A 23 -3.30 5.61 -2.70
N PRO A 24 -2.10 6.09 -3.11
CA PRO A 24 -0.96 6.18 -2.22
C PRO A 24 -1.27 7.15 -1.07
N GLY A 25 -0.83 6.78 0.12
CA GLY A 25 -1.13 7.54 1.32
C GLY A 25 -2.17 6.84 2.18
N GLY A 26 -2.36 7.34 3.39
CA GLY A 26 -3.27 6.74 4.35
C GLY A 26 -2.82 6.95 5.77
N ILE A 27 -3.28 6.11 6.66
CA ILE A 27 -2.95 6.17 8.08
C ILE A 27 -1.49 5.78 8.29
N ARG A 28 -0.77 6.62 9.01
CA ARG A 28 0.63 6.35 9.38
C ARG A 28 0.69 5.18 10.35
N THR A 29 1.58 4.23 10.07
CA THR A 29 1.77 3.03 10.89
C THR A 29 3.23 2.83 11.25
N ASP A 30 3.49 1.99 12.25
CA ASP A 30 4.83 1.50 12.55
C ASP A 30 5.12 0.19 11.77
N LEU A 31 6.26 -0.42 12.06
CA LEU A 31 6.71 -1.65 11.38
C LEU A 31 5.85 -2.88 11.74
N GLN A 32 5.04 -2.82 12.77
CA GLN A 32 4.11 -3.87 13.16
C GLN A 32 2.69 -3.62 12.64
N GLY A 33 2.47 -2.56 11.86
CA GLY A 33 1.17 -2.19 11.35
C GLY A 33 0.27 -1.48 12.35
N ARG A 34 0.79 -1.05 13.51
CA ARG A 34 0.00 -0.30 14.50
C ARG A 34 -0.17 1.14 14.03
N ALA A 35 -1.40 1.65 14.10
CA ALA A 35 -1.69 3.04 13.76
C ALA A 35 -1.00 4.02 14.73
N ILE A 36 -0.45 5.09 14.19
CA ILE A 36 0.25 6.12 14.97
C ILE A 36 -0.69 7.30 15.21
N ALA A 37 -0.88 7.67 16.47
CA ALA A 37 -1.68 8.83 16.84
C ALA A 37 -0.98 10.12 16.41
N LEU A 38 -1.73 11.06 15.85
CA LEU A 38 -1.20 12.37 15.46
C LEU A 38 -0.83 13.23 16.67
N LYS A 39 -1.50 13.01 17.79
CA LYS A 39 -1.36 13.84 19.00
C LYS A 39 0.03 13.74 19.63
N ASP A 40 0.56 12.52 19.75
CA ASP A 40 1.79 12.24 20.49
C ASP A 40 2.79 11.40 19.72
N GLY A 41 2.44 10.97 18.50
CA GLY A 41 3.30 10.14 17.66
C GLY A 41 3.47 8.71 18.16
N LYS A 42 2.63 8.26 19.10
CA LYS A 42 2.71 6.91 19.67
C LYS A 42 1.71 5.96 19.02
N PRO A 43 1.98 4.66 19.02
CA PRO A 43 1.02 3.68 18.53
C PRO A 43 -0.27 3.69 19.35
N ILE A 44 -1.40 3.62 18.64
CA ILE A 44 -2.71 3.45 19.28
C ILE A 44 -2.89 1.98 19.63
N GLU A 45 -3.11 1.73 20.91
CA GLU A 45 -3.25 0.38 21.42
C GLU A 45 -4.43 -0.36 20.80
N GLY A 46 -4.17 -1.53 20.23
CA GLY A 46 -5.20 -2.38 19.64
C GLY A 46 -5.67 -1.98 18.25
N LEU A 47 -5.10 -0.92 17.65
CA LEU A 47 -5.48 -0.50 16.30
C LEU A 47 -4.37 -0.80 15.30
N TYR A 48 -4.69 -1.66 14.34
CA TYR A 48 -3.79 -2.05 13.24
C TYR A 48 -4.37 -1.60 11.90
N VAL A 49 -3.51 -1.08 11.04
CA VAL A 49 -3.87 -0.64 9.68
C VAL A 49 -2.81 -1.12 8.72
N VAL A 50 -3.23 -1.85 7.69
CA VAL A 50 -2.32 -2.42 6.69
C VAL A 50 -2.93 -2.33 5.29
N GLY A 51 -2.11 -2.58 4.27
CA GLY A 51 -2.53 -2.53 2.88
C GLY A 51 -2.74 -1.10 2.39
N GLU A 52 -3.66 -0.91 1.46
CA GLU A 52 -3.91 0.41 0.84
C GLU A 52 -4.34 1.49 1.85
N ALA A 53 -4.98 1.10 2.96
CA ALA A 53 -5.39 2.03 4.00
C ALA A 53 -4.22 2.62 4.79
N SER A 54 -3.05 1.95 4.79
CA SER A 54 -1.82 2.47 5.41
C SER A 54 -1.06 3.35 4.45
N GLY A 55 -0.37 4.35 4.95
CA GLY A 55 0.42 5.26 4.15
C GLY A 55 1.91 5.19 4.45
N GLY A 56 2.72 5.61 3.48
CA GLY A 56 4.15 5.83 3.65
C GLY A 56 5.05 4.74 3.10
N LEU A 57 4.55 3.54 2.81
CA LEU A 57 5.40 2.44 2.32
C LEU A 57 5.94 2.70 0.91
N HIS A 58 5.09 3.16 0.01
CA HIS A 58 5.45 3.34 -1.41
C HIS A 58 5.91 4.76 -1.75
N GLY A 59 5.95 5.67 -0.80
CA GLY A 59 6.27 7.07 -1.07
C GLY A 59 5.19 7.75 -1.93
N GLN A 60 5.62 8.49 -2.95
CA GLN A 60 4.72 9.24 -3.82
C GLN A 60 4.07 8.38 -4.91
N GLU A 61 4.76 7.34 -5.36
CA GLU A 61 4.27 6.46 -6.42
C GLU A 61 4.51 5.00 -6.07
N ARG A 62 3.51 4.18 -6.33
CA ARG A 62 3.60 2.74 -6.14
C ARG A 62 3.92 2.05 -7.46
N MET A 63 4.92 1.17 -7.45
CA MET A 63 5.19 0.29 -8.59
C MET A 63 4.03 -0.69 -8.79
N THR A 64 3.61 -0.85 -10.04
CA THR A 64 2.56 -1.81 -10.40
C THR A 64 2.91 -3.22 -9.91
N GLY A 65 1.95 -3.89 -9.29
CA GLY A 65 2.10 -5.23 -8.72
C GLY A 65 2.53 -5.28 -7.26
N CYS A 66 2.94 -4.15 -6.66
CA CYS A 66 3.44 -4.13 -5.27
C CYS A 66 2.34 -4.10 -4.19
N SER A 67 1.07 -3.84 -4.56
CA SER A 67 0.00 -3.76 -3.55
C SER A 67 -0.37 -5.13 -2.95
N MET A 68 -0.39 -6.18 -3.75
CA MET A 68 -0.69 -7.53 -3.26
C MET A 68 0.39 -8.07 -2.30
N PRO A 69 1.70 -8.01 -2.63
CA PRO A 69 2.75 -8.33 -1.68
C PRO A 69 2.69 -7.49 -0.40
N GLU A 70 2.42 -6.21 -0.50
CA GLU A 70 2.24 -5.34 0.67
C GLU A 70 1.13 -5.86 1.59
N CYS A 71 -0.05 -6.11 1.04
CA CYS A 71 -1.19 -6.63 1.80
C CYS A 71 -0.86 -7.97 2.48
N ALA A 72 -0.19 -8.88 1.77
CA ALA A 72 0.17 -10.19 2.31
C ALA A 72 1.18 -10.06 3.45
N VAL A 73 2.29 -9.36 3.22
CA VAL A 73 3.39 -9.24 4.20
C VAL A 73 2.94 -8.49 5.45
N PHE A 74 2.38 -7.31 5.29
CA PHE A 74 1.96 -6.50 6.43
C PHE A 74 0.71 -7.07 7.13
N GLY A 75 -0.16 -7.75 6.39
CA GLY A 75 -1.27 -8.50 6.98
C GLY A 75 -0.79 -9.61 7.93
N MET A 76 0.25 -10.35 7.55
CA MET A 76 0.87 -11.36 8.40
C MET A 76 1.53 -10.73 9.63
N ILE A 77 2.33 -9.69 9.42
CA ILE A 77 3.04 -8.99 10.52
C ILE A 77 2.05 -8.43 11.53
N ALA A 78 1.02 -7.74 11.07
CA ALA A 78 0.01 -7.17 11.95
C ALA A 78 -0.82 -8.24 12.66
N GLY A 79 -1.15 -9.34 11.96
CA GLY A 79 -1.85 -10.47 12.54
C GLY A 79 -1.07 -11.13 13.66
N GLU A 80 0.22 -11.38 13.46
CA GLU A 80 1.11 -11.91 14.52
C GLU A 80 1.22 -10.95 15.70
N SER A 81 1.42 -9.67 15.41
CA SER A 81 1.52 -8.65 16.45
C SER A 81 0.25 -8.55 17.27
N ALA A 82 -0.91 -8.60 16.63
CA ALA A 82 -2.20 -8.56 17.30
C ALA A 82 -2.44 -9.81 18.15
N ALA A 83 -2.05 -10.98 17.65
CA ALA A 83 -2.20 -12.25 18.38
C ALA A 83 -1.30 -12.32 19.64
N GLN A 84 -0.12 -11.72 19.58
CA GLN A 84 0.82 -11.67 20.71
C GLN A 84 0.50 -10.55 21.71
N ARG A 85 -0.40 -9.65 21.36
CA ARG A 85 -0.77 -8.54 22.22
C ARG A 85 -1.48 -9.03 23.47
N LYS A 86 -1.07 -8.49 24.61
CA LYS A 86 -1.79 -8.74 25.87
C LYS A 86 -3.18 -8.11 25.80
N SER A 87 -4.17 -8.84 26.30
CA SER A 87 -5.54 -8.34 26.44
C SER A 87 -5.57 -7.04 27.24
N ILE A 88 -6.39 -6.10 26.80
CA ILE A 88 -6.62 -4.84 27.50
C ILE A 88 -7.33 -5.12 28.83
#